data_5d6d534b0fbc056a2a5f14086b8b4396
#
_entry.id   5d6d534b0fbc056a2a5f14086b8b4396
#
_cell.length_a   1.000
_cell.length_b   1.000
_cell.length_c   1.000
_cell.angle_alpha   90.00
_cell.angle_beta   90.00
_cell.angle_gamma   90.00
#
_symmetry.space_group_name_H-M   'P 1'
#
loop_
_entity.id
_entity.type
_entity.pdbx_description
1 polymer ?
#
loop_
_entity_poly.entity_id
_entity_poly.type
_entity_poly.pdbx_seq_one_letter_code
_entity_poly.pdbx_strand_id
1 'polypeptide(L)'
;MDANADFIIAMMDKILDHTDIDVYGFWEDMAFKTGPLLGPELARKYMLPRYRRVVDFLRSRGVEYITLDSDGDVTKLIPIWVDAGINILYPFEVQAGMDVLKVRKEYGRDLRLWGGFDKRTLAWGPEAIDKEIERVTPLVQEGGYVPYPDHSLPPDVSFSNYCYYMERIQTIL
;
A
#
# COMPACT_ATOMS: atom_id res chain seq x y z
N MET A 1 -23.09 -1.25 2.72
CA MET A 1 -21.84 -1.99 2.66
C MET A 1 -22.00 -3.40 2.07
N ASP A 2 -23.03 -4.19 2.49
CA ASP A 2 -23.23 -5.53 1.90
C ASP A 2 -23.51 -5.45 0.40
N ALA A 3 -24.42 -4.58 -0.05
CA ALA A 3 -24.72 -4.37 -1.46
C ALA A 3 -23.48 -3.99 -2.31
N ASN A 4 -22.52 -3.26 -1.72
CA ASN A 4 -21.26 -2.94 -2.40
C ASN A 4 -20.38 -4.18 -2.56
N ALA A 5 -20.25 -4.99 -1.52
CA ALA A 5 -19.52 -6.26 -1.62
C ALA A 5 -20.18 -7.22 -2.62
N ASP A 6 -21.51 -7.32 -2.61
CA ASP A 6 -22.26 -8.14 -3.58
C ASP A 6 -22.02 -7.67 -5.02
N PHE A 7 -22.03 -6.34 -5.23
CA PHE A 7 -21.75 -5.74 -6.53
C PHE A 7 -20.34 -6.03 -7.01
N ILE A 8 -19.32 -5.85 -6.14
CA ILE A 8 -17.92 -6.15 -6.49
C ILE A 8 -17.78 -7.63 -6.86
N ILE A 9 -18.33 -8.54 -6.06
CA ILE A 9 -18.26 -9.97 -6.32
C ILE A 9 -18.92 -10.29 -7.68
N ALA A 10 -20.14 -9.81 -7.92
CA ALA A 10 -20.85 -10.08 -9.17
C ALA A 10 -20.14 -9.50 -10.42
N MET A 11 -19.50 -8.35 -10.27
CA MET A 11 -18.70 -7.72 -11.33
C MET A 11 -17.45 -8.54 -11.61
N MET A 12 -16.70 -8.86 -10.55
CA MET A 12 -15.44 -9.59 -10.66
C MET A 12 -15.65 -11.02 -11.15
N ASP A 13 -16.76 -11.67 -10.79
CA ASP A 13 -17.12 -12.98 -11.29
C ASP A 13 -17.21 -12.99 -12.83
N LYS A 14 -17.89 -12.00 -13.40
CA LYS A 14 -17.97 -11.85 -14.87
C LYS A 14 -16.62 -11.51 -15.51
N ILE A 15 -15.81 -10.68 -14.89
CA ILE A 15 -14.49 -10.33 -15.42
C ILE A 15 -13.59 -11.57 -15.46
N LEU A 16 -13.55 -12.32 -14.36
CA LEU A 16 -12.71 -13.50 -14.21
C LEU A 16 -13.18 -14.72 -15.04
N ASP A 17 -14.38 -14.68 -15.62
CA ASP A 17 -14.80 -15.64 -16.64
C ASP A 17 -14.13 -15.40 -18.01
N HIS A 18 -13.55 -14.21 -18.22
CA HIS A 18 -12.99 -13.80 -19.52
C HIS A 18 -11.49 -13.49 -19.48
N THR A 19 -10.92 -13.26 -18.30
CA THR A 19 -9.51 -12.93 -18.17
C THR A 19 -9.00 -13.27 -16.78
N ASP A 20 -7.71 -13.61 -16.69
CA ASP A 20 -7.01 -13.73 -15.41
C ASP A 20 -6.53 -12.35 -14.95
N ILE A 21 -6.49 -12.15 -13.64
CA ILE A 21 -5.87 -10.98 -13.02
C ILE A 21 -4.92 -11.41 -11.91
N ASP A 22 -3.74 -10.78 -11.84
CA ASP A 22 -2.75 -11.07 -10.81
C ASP A 22 -3.04 -10.32 -9.51
N VAL A 23 -3.56 -9.09 -9.63
CA VAL A 23 -3.73 -8.15 -8.52
C VAL A 23 -5.12 -7.53 -8.53
N TYR A 24 -5.79 -7.54 -7.39
CA TYR A 24 -6.99 -6.75 -7.15
C TYR A 24 -6.71 -5.66 -6.12
N GLY A 25 -7.22 -4.44 -6.33
CA GLY A 25 -7.01 -3.30 -5.44
C GLY A 25 -8.28 -2.73 -4.84
N PHE A 26 -8.29 -2.55 -3.53
CA PHE A 26 -9.23 -1.66 -2.84
C PHE A 26 -8.65 -0.25 -2.80
N TRP A 27 -9.48 0.76 -3.00
CA TRP A 27 -9.12 2.17 -2.85
C TRP A 27 -9.99 2.79 -1.78
N GLU A 28 -9.41 3.12 -0.62
CA GLU A 28 -10.18 3.35 0.59
C GLU A 28 -10.04 4.74 1.22
N ASP A 29 -8.89 5.37 1.22
CA ASP A 29 -8.65 6.70 1.84
C ASP A 29 -9.26 6.83 3.26
N MET A 30 -8.88 5.93 4.15
CA MET A 30 -9.54 5.75 5.45
C MET A 30 -8.91 6.52 6.61
N ALA A 31 -7.86 7.32 6.35
CA ALA A 31 -7.18 8.03 7.42
C ALA A 31 -6.72 9.42 7.00
N PHE A 32 -6.62 10.29 8.02
CA PHE A 32 -5.88 11.54 7.97
C PHE A 32 -4.48 11.37 8.54
N LYS A 33 -3.66 12.43 8.47
CA LYS A 33 -2.35 12.51 9.12
C LYS A 33 -2.37 12.16 10.62
N THR A 34 -3.49 12.34 11.28
CA THR A 34 -3.66 12.15 12.73
C THR A 34 -4.31 10.82 13.10
N GLY A 35 -4.57 9.97 12.13
CA GLY A 35 -5.18 8.64 12.33
C GLY A 35 -6.46 8.40 11.54
N PRO A 36 -7.11 7.24 11.78
CA PRO A 36 -8.26 6.79 11.02
C PRO A 36 -9.48 7.69 11.12
N LEU A 37 -10.20 7.86 10.00
CA LEU A 37 -11.51 8.52 9.94
C LEU A 37 -12.61 7.72 10.65
N LEU A 38 -12.50 6.39 10.57
CA LEU A 38 -13.38 5.46 11.24
C LEU A 38 -12.59 4.72 12.32
N GLY A 39 -13.09 4.75 13.56
CA GLY A 39 -12.44 4.04 14.67
C GLY A 39 -12.27 2.56 14.41
N PRO A 40 -11.15 1.94 14.84
CA PRO A 40 -10.83 0.54 14.56
C PRO A 40 -11.93 -0.45 14.94
N GLU A 41 -12.66 -0.21 16.02
CA GLU A 41 -13.79 -1.07 16.43
C GLU A 41 -14.92 -1.06 15.39
N LEU A 42 -15.26 0.11 14.86
CA LEU A 42 -16.28 0.23 13.82
C LEU A 42 -15.80 -0.38 12.50
N ALA A 43 -14.52 -0.15 12.14
CA ALA A 43 -13.93 -0.77 10.97
C ALA A 43 -13.95 -2.30 11.09
N ARG A 44 -13.59 -2.86 12.24
CA ARG A 44 -13.64 -4.30 12.51
C ARG A 44 -15.07 -4.84 12.45
N LYS A 45 -16.03 -4.11 12.98
CA LYS A 45 -17.45 -4.54 12.99
C LYS A 45 -18.10 -4.48 11.61
N TYR A 46 -17.83 -3.42 10.84
CA TYR A 46 -18.58 -3.15 9.62
C TYR A 46 -17.80 -3.40 8.33
N MET A 47 -16.48 -3.19 8.30
CA MET A 47 -15.68 -3.33 7.09
C MET A 47 -15.05 -4.71 6.96
N LEU A 48 -14.43 -5.22 8.02
CA LEU A 48 -13.73 -6.49 8.01
C LEU A 48 -14.56 -7.65 7.42
N PRO A 49 -15.83 -7.90 7.80
CA PRO A 49 -16.59 -9.00 7.22
C PRO A 49 -16.85 -8.84 5.71
N ARG A 50 -16.94 -7.59 5.22
CA ARG A 50 -17.16 -7.29 3.80
C ARG A 50 -15.90 -7.46 2.99
N TYR A 51 -14.77 -6.99 3.52
CA TYR A 51 -13.47 -7.26 2.91
C TYR A 51 -13.20 -8.76 2.79
N ARG A 52 -13.42 -9.53 3.88
CA ARG A 52 -13.25 -10.99 3.83
C ARG A 52 -14.07 -11.64 2.74
N ARG A 53 -15.34 -11.30 2.62
CA ARG A 53 -16.21 -11.86 1.56
C ARG A 53 -15.65 -11.63 0.17
N VAL A 54 -15.18 -10.42 -0.12
CA VAL A 54 -14.58 -10.08 -1.41
C VAL A 54 -13.24 -10.79 -1.61
N VAL A 55 -12.38 -10.77 -0.59
CA VAL A 55 -11.07 -11.43 -0.63
C VAL A 55 -11.20 -12.93 -0.80
N ASP A 56 -12.08 -13.59 -0.04
CA ASP A 56 -12.31 -15.03 -0.13
C ASP A 56 -12.82 -15.42 -1.53
N PHE A 57 -13.75 -14.63 -2.09
CA PHE A 57 -14.21 -14.83 -3.46
C PHE A 57 -13.05 -14.68 -4.46
N LEU A 58 -12.27 -13.59 -4.41
CA LEU A 58 -11.15 -13.36 -5.32
C LEU A 58 -10.12 -14.49 -5.26
N ARG A 59 -9.77 -14.94 -4.06
CA ARG A 59 -8.85 -16.06 -3.86
C ARG A 59 -9.41 -17.39 -4.41
N SER A 60 -10.72 -17.63 -4.27
CA SER A 60 -11.37 -18.81 -4.87
C SER A 60 -11.31 -18.83 -6.39
N ARG A 61 -11.13 -17.65 -7.02
CA ARG A 61 -10.96 -17.47 -8.46
C ARG A 61 -9.48 -17.33 -8.89
N GLY A 62 -8.51 -17.56 -7.98
CA GLY A 62 -7.09 -17.59 -8.30
C GLY A 62 -6.36 -16.24 -8.14
N VAL A 63 -7.00 -15.18 -7.69
CA VAL A 63 -6.36 -13.88 -7.45
C VAL A 63 -5.54 -13.94 -6.17
N GLU A 64 -4.20 -13.92 -6.30
CA GLU A 64 -3.30 -14.07 -5.15
C GLU A 64 -3.00 -12.74 -4.43
N TYR A 65 -2.84 -11.66 -5.20
CA TYR A 65 -2.41 -10.37 -4.66
C TYR A 65 -3.60 -9.44 -4.47
N ILE A 66 -3.86 -9.10 -3.20
CA ILE A 66 -4.94 -8.19 -2.82
C ILE A 66 -4.31 -6.95 -2.19
N THR A 67 -4.44 -5.81 -2.88
CA THR A 67 -3.89 -4.54 -2.41
C THR A 67 -4.96 -3.69 -1.75
N LEU A 68 -4.53 -2.79 -0.88
CA LEU A 68 -5.36 -1.71 -0.37
C LEU A 68 -4.58 -0.42 -0.34
N ASP A 69 -5.16 0.60 -0.96
CA ASP A 69 -4.70 1.98 -0.97
C ASP A 69 -5.39 2.77 0.14
N SER A 70 -4.62 3.42 0.98
CA SER A 70 -5.15 4.40 1.93
C SER A 70 -4.05 5.35 2.39
N ASP A 71 -4.26 6.62 2.15
CA ASP A 71 -3.41 7.69 2.65
C ASP A 71 -3.52 7.85 4.18
N GLY A 72 -2.62 8.64 4.73
CA GLY A 72 -2.63 9.03 6.13
C GLY A 72 -1.97 8.02 7.09
N ASP A 73 -2.22 8.21 8.39
CA ASP A 73 -1.78 7.28 9.43
C ASP A 73 -2.77 6.12 9.57
N VAL A 74 -2.46 5.04 8.91
CA VAL A 74 -3.27 3.81 8.88
C VAL A 74 -2.85 2.76 9.92
N THR A 75 -1.91 3.08 10.79
CA THR A 75 -1.32 2.13 11.75
C THR A 75 -2.35 1.28 12.48
N LYS A 76 -3.46 1.91 12.91
CA LYS A 76 -4.54 1.21 13.66
C LYS A 76 -5.48 0.38 12.78
N LEU A 77 -5.44 0.56 11.46
CA LEU A 77 -6.28 -0.18 10.50
C LEU A 77 -5.55 -1.39 9.89
N ILE A 78 -4.22 -1.36 9.83
CA ILE A 78 -3.41 -2.45 9.27
C ILE A 78 -3.82 -3.83 9.82
N PRO A 79 -3.98 -4.05 11.15
CA PRO A 79 -4.38 -5.36 11.67
C PRO A 79 -5.74 -5.85 11.14
N ILE A 80 -6.66 -4.91 10.83
CA ILE A 80 -8.00 -5.24 10.33
C ILE A 80 -7.92 -5.69 8.88
N TRP A 81 -7.10 -5.04 8.08
CA TRP A 81 -6.89 -5.37 6.68
C TRP A 81 -6.13 -6.69 6.51
N VAL A 82 -5.09 -6.91 7.33
CA VAL A 82 -4.38 -8.20 7.38
C VAL A 82 -5.33 -9.33 7.78
N ASP A 83 -6.17 -9.12 8.81
CA ASP A 83 -7.20 -10.08 9.23
C ASP A 83 -8.24 -10.35 8.11
N ALA A 84 -8.46 -9.40 7.22
CA ALA A 84 -9.33 -9.58 6.04
C ALA A 84 -8.68 -10.40 4.92
N GLY A 85 -7.34 -10.63 4.99
CA GLY A 85 -6.58 -11.32 3.96
C GLY A 85 -5.98 -10.41 2.89
N ILE A 86 -6.01 -9.09 3.09
CA ILE A 86 -5.28 -8.11 2.27
C ILE A 86 -3.79 -8.31 2.56
N ASN A 87 -2.98 -8.47 1.51
CA ASN A 87 -1.57 -8.86 1.64
C ASN A 87 -0.58 -7.89 0.99
N ILE A 88 -1.07 -6.77 0.46
CA ILE A 88 -0.25 -5.65 -0.02
C ILE A 88 -0.89 -4.35 0.46
N LEU A 89 -0.12 -3.44 1.04
CA LEU A 89 -0.59 -2.11 1.42
C LEU A 89 0.28 -1.02 0.81
N TYR A 90 -0.34 0.13 0.51
CA TYR A 90 0.31 1.34 0.02
C TYR A 90 -0.54 2.58 0.33
N PRO A 91 -0.02 3.82 0.24
CA PRO A 91 1.36 4.18 -0.13
C PRO A 91 2.30 4.40 1.07
N PHE A 92 1.85 4.32 2.32
CA PHE A 92 2.61 4.56 3.55
C PHE A 92 3.16 6.00 3.64
N GLU A 93 2.28 6.99 3.72
CA GLU A 93 2.67 8.40 3.78
C GLU A 93 3.62 8.73 4.94
N VAL A 94 4.87 9.04 4.61
CA VAL A 94 5.91 9.41 5.60
C VAL A 94 5.53 10.67 6.37
N GLN A 95 4.89 11.63 5.71
CA GLN A 95 4.41 12.85 6.38
C GLN A 95 3.28 12.61 7.38
N ALA A 96 2.57 11.51 7.26
CA ALA A 96 1.58 11.07 8.24
C ALA A 96 2.20 10.24 9.39
N GLY A 97 3.51 10.02 9.36
CA GLY A 97 4.22 9.26 10.39
C GLY A 97 4.37 7.77 10.06
N MET A 98 3.97 7.34 8.86
CA MET A 98 4.15 5.95 8.44
C MET A 98 5.63 5.65 8.17
N ASP A 99 6.06 4.45 8.54
CA ASP A 99 7.44 3.99 8.36
C ASP A 99 7.43 2.50 7.95
N VAL A 100 7.78 2.23 6.70
CA VAL A 100 7.80 0.88 6.14
C VAL A 100 8.75 -0.07 6.87
N LEU A 101 9.84 0.45 7.48
CA LEU A 101 10.75 -0.37 8.30
C LEU A 101 10.08 -0.88 9.56
N LYS A 102 9.27 -0.03 10.22
CA LYS A 102 8.49 -0.42 11.40
C LYS A 102 7.40 -1.42 11.03
N VAL A 103 6.67 -1.14 9.94
CA VAL A 103 5.62 -2.05 9.45
C VAL A 103 6.21 -3.41 9.09
N ARG A 104 7.35 -3.45 8.39
CA ARG A 104 8.05 -4.71 8.09
C ARG A 104 8.44 -5.48 9.36
N LYS A 105 8.97 -4.79 10.35
CA LYS A 105 9.35 -5.41 11.63
C LYS A 105 8.16 -6.03 12.36
N GLU A 106 6.99 -5.40 12.26
CA GLU A 106 5.77 -5.83 12.96
C GLU A 106 5.03 -6.96 12.22
N TYR A 107 4.92 -6.87 10.88
CA TYR A 107 4.09 -7.78 10.08
C TYR A 107 4.88 -8.80 9.25
N GLY A 108 6.22 -8.69 9.24
CA GLY A 108 7.05 -9.60 8.46
C GLY A 108 6.86 -9.45 6.95
N ARG A 109 7.16 -10.53 6.20
CA ARG A 109 7.08 -10.57 4.73
C ARG A 109 5.71 -10.97 4.19
N ASP A 110 4.83 -11.49 5.04
CA ASP A 110 3.48 -11.89 4.64
C ASP A 110 2.66 -10.68 4.21
N LEU A 111 2.92 -9.51 4.84
CA LEU A 111 2.44 -8.23 4.36
C LEU A 111 3.49 -7.60 3.44
N ARG A 112 3.17 -7.52 2.16
CA ARG A 112 3.99 -6.83 1.16
C ARG A 112 3.76 -5.33 1.24
N LEU A 113 4.81 -4.55 1.06
CA LEU A 113 4.77 -3.10 1.21
C LEU A 113 5.08 -2.43 -0.12
N TRP A 114 4.31 -1.42 -0.47
CA TRP A 114 4.51 -0.62 -1.68
C TRP A 114 4.44 0.86 -1.33
N GLY A 115 5.51 1.61 -1.58
CA GLY A 115 5.60 3.03 -1.22
C GLY A 115 6.51 3.30 -0.02
N GLY A 116 6.18 4.34 0.77
CA GLY A 116 6.95 4.71 1.96
C GLY A 116 8.36 5.22 1.67
N PHE A 117 8.66 5.57 0.42
CA PHE A 117 9.81 6.38 0.05
C PHE A 117 9.41 7.84 0.18
N ASP A 118 10.07 8.60 1.05
CA ASP A 118 9.71 9.98 1.33
C ASP A 118 9.86 10.88 0.08
N LYS A 119 8.73 11.19 -0.59
CA LYS A 119 8.69 12.02 -1.79
C LYS A 119 9.37 13.38 -1.65
N ARG A 120 9.43 13.92 -0.41
CA ARG A 120 10.07 15.25 -0.15
C ARG A 120 11.56 15.22 -0.42
N THR A 121 12.20 14.08 -0.27
CA THR A 121 13.64 13.92 -0.53
C THR A 121 13.99 14.23 -1.97
N LEU A 122 13.05 14.02 -2.90
CA LEU A 122 13.23 14.36 -4.31
C LEU A 122 13.34 15.87 -4.54
N ALA A 123 12.66 16.68 -3.72
CA ALA A 123 12.77 18.14 -3.78
C ALA A 123 14.09 18.64 -3.16
N TRP A 124 14.64 17.89 -2.18
CA TRP A 124 15.85 18.28 -1.47
C TRP A 124 17.16 17.95 -2.21
N GLY A 125 17.09 17.15 -3.28
CA GLY A 125 18.21 16.87 -4.17
C GLY A 125 18.94 15.55 -3.91
N PRO A 126 20.02 15.30 -4.66
CA PRO A 126 20.71 14.00 -4.75
C PRO A 126 21.12 13.39 -3.41
N GLU A 127 21.71 14.17 -2.53
CA GLU A 127 22.16 13.65 -1.22
C GLU A 127 20.99 13.14 -0.36
N ALA A 128 19.83 13.80 -0.41
CA ALA A 128 18.65 13.38 0.33
C ALA A 128 18.03 12.13 -0.31
N ILE A 129 18.04 12.06 -1.63
CA ILE A 129 17.59 10.88 -2.39
C ILE A 129 18.46 9.67 -2.04
N ASP A 130 19.78 9.81 -2.05
CA ASP A 130 20.68 8.71 -1.73
C ASP A 130 20.51 8.19 -0.30
N LYS A 131 20.34 9.07 0.68
CA LYS A 131 20.05 8.67 2.07
C LYS A 131 18.75 7.89 2.19
N GLU A 132 17.73 8.30 1.45
CA GLU A 132 16.44 7.61 1.47
C GLU A 132 16.51 6.25 0.76
N ILE A 133 17.26 6.15 -0.33
CA ILE A 133 17.58 4.89 -1.00
C ILE A 133 18.32 3.94 -0.04
N GLU A 134 19.36 4.43 0.65
CA GLU A 134 20.08 3.65 1.66
C GLU A 134 19.13 3.13 2.76
N ARG A 135 18.19 3.96 3.22
CA ARG A 135 17.22 3.59 4.24
C ARG A 135 16.34 2.42 3.82
N VAL A 136 15.88 2.39 2.57
CA VAL A 136 14.96 1.36 2.08
C VAL A 136 15.64 0.15 1.44
N THR A 137 16.91 0.25 1.10
CA THR A 137 17.70 -0.83 0.46
C THR A 137 17.59 -2.17 1.19
N PRO A 138 17.68 -2.26 2.54
CA PRO A 138 17.52 -3.53 3.24
C PRO A 138 16.17 -4.22 2.98
N LEU A 139 15.08 -3.46 2.85
CA LEU A 139 13.76 -4.01 2.54
C LEU A 139 13.69 -4.56 1.11
N VAL A 140 14.32 -3.87 0.16
CA VAL A 140 14.40 -4.34 -1.23
C VAL A 140 15.16 -5.67 -1.29
N GLN A 141 16.32 -5.75 -0.62
CA GLN A 141 17.13 -6.97 -0.57
C GLN A 141 16.42 -8.13 0.13
N GLU A 142 15.64 -7.84 1.16
CA GLU A 142 14.81 -8.83 1.84
C GLU A 142 13.67 -9.35 0.95
N GLY A 143 13.15 -8.51 0.06
CA GLY A 143 12.02 -8.78 -0.84
C GLY A 143 10.65 -8.52 -0.23
N GLY A 144 9.61 -8.55 -1.08
CA GLY A 144 8.24 -8.20 -0.69
C GLY A 144 8.06 -6.71 -0.40
N TYR A 145 8.87 -5.87 -1.03
CA TYR A 145 8.80 -4.41 -0.96
C TYR A 145 9.03 -3.78 -2.33
N VAL A 146 8.18 -2.83 -2.68
CA VAL A 146 8.33 -2.00 -3.88
C VAL A 146 8.64 -0.57 -3.44
N PRO A 147 9.89 -0.10 -3.64
CA PRO A 147 10.27 1.28 -3.29
C PRO A 147 9.62 2.25 -4.28
N TYR A 148 8.65 2.98 -3.82
CA TYR A 148 7.90 3.96 -4.60
C TYR A 148 7.65 5.21 -3.74
N PRO A 149 7.61 6.42 -4.33
CA PRO A 149 7.24 7.62 -3.57
C PRO A 149 5.92 7.44 -2.83
N ASP A 150 5.89 7.88 -1.59
CA ASP A 150 4.78 7.68 -0.66
C ASP A 150 3.49 8.42 -1.02
N HIS A 151 3.48 9.14 -2.14
CA HIS A 151 2.31 9.80 -2.75
C HIS A 151 2.72 10.49 -4.06
N SER A 152 1.80 11.19 -4.71
CA SER A 152 2.05 12.02 -5.89
C SER A 152 3.21 13.00 -5.63
N LEU A 153 4.06 13.18 -6.64
CA LEU A 153 5.22 14.06 -6.53
C LEU A 153 4.77 15.53 -6.44
N PRO A 154 5.29 16.29 -5.47
CA PRO A 154 4.95 17.70 -5.33
C PRO A 154 5.63 18.54 -6.43
N PRO A 155 5.08 19.75 -6.74
CA PRO A 155 5.55 20.57 -7.86
C PRO A 155 6.95 21.17 -7.68
N ASP A 156 7.52 21.12 -6.49
CA ASP A 156 8.88 21.57 -6.18
C ASP A 156 9.96 20.50 -6.49
N VAL A 157 9.57 19.31 -6.88
CA VAL A 157 10.51 18.30 -7.41
C VAL A 157 10.94 18.69 -8.83
N SER A 158 12.24 18.96 -9.00
CA SER A 158 12.77 19.23 -10.33
C SER A 158 12.83 17.95 -11.18
N PHE A 159 12.68 18.10 -12.51
CA PHE A 159 12.80 16.97 -13.43
C PHE A 159 14.18 16.30 -13.34
N SER A 160 15.26 17.07 -13.11
CA SER A 160 16.60 16.52 -12.91
C SER A 160 16.70 15.63 -11.66
N ASN A 161 16.09 16.03 -10.54
CA ASN A 161 16.06 15.22 -9.33
C ASN A 161 15.23 13.95 -9.53
N TYR A 162 14.11 14.05 -10.25
CA TYR A 162 13.32 12.89 -10.60
C TYR A 162 14.10 11.88 -11.46
N CYS A 163 14.80 12.34 -12.49
CA CYS A 163 15.68 11.49 -13.30
C CYS A 163 16.77 10.83 -12.44
N TYR A 164 17.41 11.61 -11.58
CA TYR A 164 18.41 11.08 -10.65
C TYR A 164 17.82 9.98 -9.75
N TYR A 165 16.65 10.22 -9.17
CA TYR A 165 15.95 9.20 -8.38
C TYR A 165 15.70 7.93 -9.20
N MET A 166 15.18 8.06 -10.44
CA MET A 166 14.89 6.92 -11.31
C MET A 166 16.14 6.10 -11.65
N GLU A 167 17.26 6.76 -11.91
CA GLU A 167 18.54 6.08 -12.15
C GLU A 167 19.04 5.36 -10.89
N ARG A 168 18.97 6.04 -9.74
CA ARG A 168 19.48 5.49 -8.50
C ARG A 168 18.64 4.33 -7.97
N ILE A 169 17.31 4.44 -8.01
CA ILE A 169 16.43 3.39 -7.49
C ILE A 169 16.60 2.08 -8.27
N GLN A 170 16.87 2.15 -9.58
CA GLN A 170 17.14 0.96 -10.40
C GLN A 170 18.40 0.19 -9.96
N THR A 171 19.35 0.84 -9.29
CA THR A 171 20.58 0.17 -8.85
C THR A 171 20.36 -0.75 -7.64
N ILE A 172 19.22 -0.69 -6.99
CA ILE A 172 18.91 -1.51 -5.81
C ILE A 172 17.77 -2.52 -6.06
N LEU A 173 17.11 -2.44 -7.23
CA LEU A 173 16.08 -3.40 -7.68
C LEU A 173 16.73 -4.62 -8.30
#